data_a79e82ea3b5bdff2b4366d5ea652cf7b
#
_entry.id   a79e82ea3b5bdff2b4366d5ea652cf7b
#
_cell.length_a   1.000
_cell.length_b   1.000
_cell.length_c   1.000
_cell.angle_alpha   90.00
_cell.angle_beta   90.00
_cell.angle_gamma   90.00
#
_symmetry.space_group_name_H-M   'P 1'
#
loop_
_entity.id
_entity.type
_entity.pdbx_description
1 polymer ?
#
loop_
_entity_poly.entity_id
_entity_poly.type
_entity_poly.pdbx_seq_one_letter_code
_entity_poly.pdbx_strand_id
1 'polypeptide(L)'
;SGGQQQRVGIARALATNPAVLLCDEPTSALDPITTQSILELIRQVNADFGVTVLIVTHQLSITQQACGSLVVIDEGQIVEKGPAQEVLRTPTSRILKAMVTTLSWS
;
A
#
# COMPACT_ATOMS: atom_id res chain seq x y z
N SER A 1 -18.54 7.78 -6.69
CA SER A 1 -18.05 7.05 -5.54
C SER A 1 -16.53 7.21 -5.37
N GLY A 2 -16.03 6.92 -4.19
CA GLY A 2 -14.60 6.98 -3.92
C GLY A 2 -13.79 6.01 -4.77
N GLY A 3 -14.33 4.82 -5.02
CA GLY A 3 -13.68 3.82 -5.85
C GLY A 3 -13.56 4.26 -7.30
N GLN A 4 -14.59 4.90 -7.84
CA GLN A 4 -14.55 5.44 -9.18
C GLN A 4 -13.54 6.57 -9.31
N GLN A 5 -13.46 7.43 -8.31
CA GLN A 5 -12.46 8.51 -8.28
C GLN A 5 -11.04 7.96 -8.26
N GLN A 6 -10.80 6.90 -7.49
CA GLN A 6 -9.49 6.25 -7.46
C GLN A 6 -9.14 5.63 -8.81
N ARG A 7 -10.10 4.97 -9.47
CA ARG A 7 -9.87 4.39 -10.79
C ARG A 7 -9.54 5.45 -11.83
N VAL A 8 -10.25 6.57 -11.81
CA VAL A 8 -9.99 7.70 -12.72
C VAL A 8 -8.60 8.27 -12.45
N GLY A 9 -8.23 8.45 -11.19
CA GLY A 9 -6.91 8.96 -10.82
C GLY A 9 -5.78 8.06 -11.32
N ILE A 10 -5.92 6.75 -11.16
CA ILE A 10 -4.95 5.79 -11.64
C ILE A 10 -4.84 5.84 -13.16
N ALA A 11 -5.98 5.87 -13.85
CA ALA A 11 -5.99 5.95 -15.31
C ALA A 11 -5.32 7.22 -15.84
N ARG A 12 -5.58 8.35 -15.22
CA ARG A 12 -4.93 9.62 -15.58
C ARG A 12 -3.42 9.58 -15.39
N ALA A 13 -2.98 9.02 -14.27
CA ALA A 13 -1.55 8.87 -13.99
C ALA A 13 -0.89 7.97 -15.02
N LEU A 14 -1.53 6.87 -15.40
CA LEU A 14 -1.00 5.93 -16.38
C LEU A 14 -0.90 6.54 -17.78
N ALA A 15 -1.77 7.49 -18.10
CA ALA A 15 -1.76 8.15 -19.41
C ALA A 15 -0.45 8.90 -19.67
N THR A 16 0.30 9.26 -18.63
CA THR A 16 1.61 9.92 -18.77
C THR A 16 2.76 8.92 -18.94
N ASN A 17 2.46 7.63 -18.97
CA ASN A 17 3.45 6.55 -19.12
C ASN A 17 4.57 6.63 -18.05
N PRO A 18 4.23 6.62 -16.76
CA PRO A 18 5.21 6.83 -15.69
C PRO A 18 6.05 5.59 -15.41
N ALA A 19 7.24 5.79 -14.85
CA ALA A 19 8.05 4.70 -14.31
C ALA A 19 7.56 4.28 -12.92
N VAL A 20 7.01 5.22 -12.15
CA VAL A 20 6.53 4.99 -10.78
C VAL A 20 5.13 5.59 -10.64
N LEU A 21 4.22 4.81 -10.08
CA LEU A 21 2.88 5.26 -9.72
C LEU A 21 2.82 5.40 -8.21
N LEU A 22 2.56 6.63 -7.73
CA LEU A 22 2.42 6.89 -6.30
C LEU A 22 0.94 6.85 -5.91
N CYS A 23 0.61 5.97 -4.98
CA CYS A 23 -0.74 5.84 -4.44
C CYS A 23 -0.72 6.21 -2.96
N ASP A 24 -1.28 7.38 -2.63
CA ASP A 24 -1.31 7.89 -1.26
C ASP A 24 -2.65 7.55 -0.63
N GLU A 25 -2.64 6.65 0.35
CA GLU A 25 -3.84 6.17 1.04
C GLU A 25 -4.94 5.76 0.05
N PRO A 26 -4.65 4.87 -0.92
CA PRO A 26 -5.58 4.63 -2.04
C PRO A 26 -6.89 3.98 -1.64
N THR A 27 -6.94 3.35 -0.47
CA THR A 27 -8.15 2.66 0.01
C THR A 27 -8.76 3.31 1.24
N SER A 28 -8.25 4.48 1.65
CA SER A 28 -8.79 5.24 2.77
C SER A 28 -10.25 5.57 2.53
N ALA A 29 -11.09 5.37 3.52
CA ALA A 29 -12.54 5.67 3.48
C ALA A 29 -13.32 4.84 2.46
N LEU A 30 -12.76 3.74 1.94
CA LEU A 30 -13.48 2.81 1.07
C LEU A 30 -13.99 1.62 1.88
N ASP A 31 -15.12 1.05 1.46
CA ASP A 31 -15.65 -0.18 2.04
C ASP A 31 -14.74 -1.37 1.67
N PRO A 32 -14.87 -2.52 2.37
CA PRO A 32 -13.98 -3.66 2.12
C PRO A 32 -14.02 -4.20 0.69
N ILE A 33 -15.18 -4.23 0.07
CA ILE A 33 -15.33 -4.77 -1.30
C ILE A 33 -14.64 -3.84 -2.30
N THR A 34 -14.89 -2.54 -2.18
CA THR A 34 -14.25 -1.54 -3.05
C THR A 34 -12.74 -1.51 -2.83
N THR A 35 -12.30 -1.65 -1.58
CA THR A 35 -10.87 -1.74 -1.26
C THR A 35 -10.21 -2.88 -2.01
N GLN A 36 -10.79 -4.09 -1.99
CA GLN A 36 -10.23 -5.23 -2.71
C GLN A 36 -10.18 -4.98 -4.21
N SER A 37 -11.19 -4.34 -4.76
CA SER A 37 -11.25 -3.99 -6.18
C SER A 37 -10.13 -3.03 -6.58
N ILE A 38 -9.86 -2.02 -5.76
CA ILE A 38 -8.77 -1.06 -6.01
C ILE A 38 -7.40 -1.74 -5.89
N LEU A 39 -7.20 -2.59 -4.88
CA LEU A 39 -5.94 -3.31 -4.73
C LEU A 39 -5.68 -4.24 -5.91
N GLU A 40 -6.71 -4.91 -6.41
CA GLU A 40 -6.59 -5.77 -7.58
C GLU A 40 -6.21 -4.97 -8.82
N LEU A 41 -6.82 -3.80 -9.00
CA LEU A 41 -6.47 -2.90 -10.09
C LEU A 41 -5.00 -2.48 -10.01
N ILE A 42 -4.52 -2.14 -8.83
CA ILE A 42 -3.12 -1.74 -8.62
C ILE A 42 -2.18 -2.90 -8.96
N ARG A 43 -2.51 -4.14 -8.56
CA ARG A 43 -1.72 -5.30 -8.92
C ARG A 43 -1.67 -5.52 -10.42
N GLN A 44 -2.80 -5.38 -11.10
CA GLN A 44 -2.88 -5.53 -12.55
C GLN A 44 -2.06 -4.49 -13.27
N VAL A 45 -2.09 -3.25 -12.80
CA VAL A 45 -1.29 -2.16 -13.38
C VAL A 45 0.20 -2.48 -13.27
N ASN A 46 0.64 -2.96 -12.14
CA ASN A 46 2.03 -3.35 -11.94
C ASN A 46 2.41 -4.51 -12.88
N ALA A 47 1.55 -5.51 -12.99
CA ALA A 47 1.83 -6.70 -13.80
C ALA A 47 1.80 -6.39 -15.30
N ASP A 48 0.79 -5.63 -15.75
CA ASP A 48 0.54 -5.42 -17.17
C ASP A 48 1.42 -4.33 -17.78
N PHE A 49 1.73 -3.30 -17.03
CA PHE A 49 2.48 -2.14 -17.53
C PHE A 49 3.92 -2.08 -17.03
N GLY A 50 4.31 -2.96 -16.10
CA GLY A 50 5.64 -2.96 -15.53
C GLY A 50 5.96 -1.72 -14.70
N VAL A 51 4.93 -0.97 -14.30
CA VAL A 51 5.09 0.23 -13.49
C VAL A 51 5.37 -0.16 -12.04
N THR A 52 6.38 0.47 -11.44
CA THR A 52 6.61 0.34 -10.00
C THR A 52 5.54 1.10 -9.25
N VAL A 53 4.87 0.44 -8.32
CA VAL A 53 3.81 1.07 -7.51
C VAL A 53 4.32 1.29 -6.10
N LEU A 54 4.22 2.55 -5.64
CA LEU A 54 4.56 2.92 -4.26
C LEU A 54 3.26 3.29 -3.55
N ILE A 55 2.91 2.52 -2.52
CA ILE A 55 1.71 2.75 -1.73
C ILE A 55 2.10 3.34 -0.39
N VAL A 56 1.54 4.51 -0.06
CA VAL A 56 1.68 5.13 1.26
C VAL A 56 0.41 4.87 2.04
N THR A 57 0.52 4.21 3.19
CA THR A 57 -0.65 3.83 3.97
C THR A 57 -0.32 3.62 5.43
N HIS A 58 -1.32 3.82 6.29
CA HIS A 58 -1.27 3.46 7.72
C HIS A 58 -1.89 2.09 7.97
N GLN A 59 -2.39 1.42 6.93
CA GLN A 59 -3.12 0.15 7.04
C GLN A 59 -2.21 -1.02 6.73
N LEU A 60 -1.76 -1.75 7.75
CA LEU A 60 -0.88 -2.91 7.55
C LEU A 60 -1.52 -4.01 6.72
N SER A 61 -2.84 -4.16 6.79
CA SER A 61 -3.55 -5.16 5.97
C SER A 61 -3.32 -4.94 4.47
N ILE A 62 -3.20 -3.68 4.04
CA ILE A 62 -2.91 -3.34 2.65
C ILE A 62 -1.50 -3.83 2.29
N THR A 63 -0.54 -3.60 3.17
CA THR A 63 0.85 -4.04 2.97
C THR A 63 0.92 -5.56 2.85
N GLN A 64 0.21 -6.30 3.70
CA GLN A 64 0.19 -7.75 3.66
C GLN A 64 -0.38 -8.29 2.36
N GLN A 65 -1.42 -7.63 1.83
CA GLN A 65 -2.16 -8.12 0.67
C GLN A 65 -1.53 -7.73 -0.66
N ALA A 66 -0.92 -6.56 -0.74
CA ALA A 66 -0.58 -5.95 -2.03
C ALA A 66 0.90 -5.67 -2.23
N CYS A 67 1.71 -5.68 -1.18
CA CYS A 67 3.09 -5.20 -1.25
C CYS A 67 4.10 -6.31 -1.06
N GLY A 68 5.14 -6.32 -1.92
CA GLY A 68 6.26 -7.25 -1.76
C GLY A 68 7.31 -6.72 -0.80
N SER A 69 7.48 -5.41 -0.73
CA SER A 69 8.46 -4.75 0.13
C SER A 69 7.79 -3.70 1.00
N LEU A 70 8.36 -3.47 2.17
CA LEU A 70 7.83 -2.53 3.16
C LEU A 70 8.94 -1.62 3.66
N VAL A 71 8.61 -0.34 3.75
CA VAL A 71 9.47 0.68 4.39
C VAL A 71 8.64 1.32 5.50
N VAL A 72 9.17 1.34 6.71
CA VAL A 72 8.51 1.98 7.85
C VAL A 72 9.22 3.30 8.14
N ILE A 73 8.43 4.37 8.18
CA ILE A 73 8.93 5.73 8.44
C ILE A 73 8.34 6.22 9.75
N ASP A 74 9.20 6.76 10.60
CA ASP A 74 8.81 7.36 11.88
C ASP A 74 9.62 8.64 12.08
N GLU A 75 8.93 9.72 12.37
CA GLU A 75 9.54 11.04 12.58
C GLU A 75 10.49 11.44 11.44
N GLY A 76 10.07 11.18 10.19
CA GLY A 76 10.83 11.54 9.01
C GLY A 76 12.02 10.64 8.70
N GLN A 77 12.17 9.53 9.41
CA GLN A 77 13.30 8.62 9.21
C GLN A 77 12.81 7.21 8.91
N ILE A 78 13.59 6.50 8.08
CA ILE A 78 13.35 5.09 7.82
C ILE A 78 13.87 4.29 9.02
N VAL A 79 12.97 3.58 9.69
CA VAL A 79 13.32 2.78 10.87
C VAL A 79 13.36 1.28 10.61
N GLU A 80 12.67 0.82 9.55
CA GLU A 80 12.72 -0.58 9.09
C GLU A 80 12.49 -0.63 7.61
N LYS A 81 13.07 -1.64 6.93
CA LYS A 81 12.79 -1.91 5.53
C LYS A 81 13.13 -3.35 5.20
N GLY A 82 12.47 -3.89 4.19
CA GLY A 82 12.74 -5.25 3.72
C GLY A 82 11.52 -5.86 3.07
N PRO A 83 11.59 -7.17 2.78
CA PRO A 83 10.42 -7.91 2.31
C PRO A 83 9.28 -7.79 3.31
N ALA A 84 8.08 -7.50 2.83
CA ALA A 84 6.94 -7.21 3.69
C ALA A 84 6.66 -8.34 4.68
N GLN A 85 6.68 -9.59 4.23
CA GLN A 85 6.41 -10.73 5.11
C GLN A 85 7.42 -10.86 6.23
N GLU A 86 8.69 -10.63 5.94
CA GLU A 86 9.74 -10.72 6.96
C GLU A 86 9.65 -9.58 7.97
N VAL A 87 9.46 -8.36 7.49
CA VAL A 87 9.36 -7.18 8.35
C VAL A 87 8.16 -7.30 9.29
N LEU A 88 7.02 -7.76 8.77
CA LEU A 88 5.80 -7.91 9.57
C LEU A 88 5.88 -9.08 10.55
N ARG A 89 6.61 -10.14 10.19
CA ARG A 89 6.78 -11.30 11.07
C ARG A 89 7.66 -10.98 12.27
N THR A 90 8.70 -10.18 12.08
CA THR A 90 9.68 -9.87 13.09
C THR A 90 9.93 -8.36 13.16
N PRO A 91 8.92 -7.57 13.58
CA PRO A 91 9.09 -6.13 13.66
C PRO A 91 10.12 -5.75 14.72
N THR A 92 10.97 -4.76 14.41
CA THR A 92 12.03 -4.31 15.30
C THR A 92 11.80 -2.90 15.84
N SER A 93 11.12 -2.05 15.06
CA SER A 93 10.85 -0.68 15.51
C SER A 93 9.68 -0.64 16.49
N ARG A 94 9.69 0.36 17.37
CA ARG A 94 8.60 0.57 18.33
C ARG A 94 7.29 0.80 17.61
N ILE A 95 7.30 1.65 16.59
CA ILE A 95 6.08 2.02 15.87
C ILE A 95 5.46 0.80 15.17
N LEU A 96 6.27 -0.02 14.52
CA LEU A 96 5.73 -1.19 13.81
C LEU A 96 5.23 -2.23 14.79
N LYS A 97 5.92 -2.45 15.90
CA LYS A 97 5.44 -3.37 16.95
C LYS A 97 4.07 -2.94 17.46
N ALA A 98 3.85 -1.64 17.67
CA ALA A 98 2.56 -1.12 18.11
C ALA A 98 1.49 -1.33 17.06
N MET A 99 1.79 -1.09 15.78
CA MET A 99 0.85 -1.27 14.68
C MET A 99 0.46 -2.73 14.50
N VAL A 100 1.42 -3.65 14.61
CA VAL A 100 1.16 -5.09 14.50
C VAL A 100 0.29 -5.57 15.65
N THR A 101 0.52 -5.08 16.85
CA THR A 101 -0.32 -5.39 18.02
C THR A 101 -1.76 -4.97 17.78
N THR A 102 -1.97 -3.75 17.24
CA THR A 102 -3.30 -3.26 16.90
C THR A 102 -3.96 -4.15 15.86
N LEU A 103 -3.23 -4.57 14.83
CA LEU A 103 -3.74 -5.46 13.80
C LEU A 103 -4.22 -6.79 14.37
N SER A 104 -3.51 -7.33 15.36
CA SER A 104 -3.84 -8.60 16.00
C SER A 104 -5.18 -8.56 16.72
N TRP A 105 -5.65 -7.37 17.14
CA TRP A 105 -6.92 -7.21 17.83
C TRP A 105 -8.10 -7.03 16.88
N SER A 106 -7.82 -6.79 15.62
CA SER A 106 -8.88 -6.65 14.61
C SER A 106 -9.09 -7.93 13.84
#